data_0cd6687272ece097cece9efe8b44530a
#
_entry.id   0cd6687272ece097cece9efe8b44530a
#
_cell.length_a   1.000
_cell.length_b   1.000
_cell.length_c   1.000
_cell.angle_alpha   90.00
_cell.angle_beta   90.00
_cell.angle_gamma   90.00
#
_symmetry.space_group_name_H-M   'P 1'
#
loop_
_entity.id
_entity.type
_entity.pdbx_description
1 polymer ?
#
loop_
_entity_poly.entity_id
_entity_poly.type
_entity_poly.pdbx_seq_one_letter_code
_entity_poly.pdbx_strand_id
1 'polypeptide(L)'
;MVVITMENGKQIKLQLEPDKAPSTVKNFEKLVSEKFYDGLTFHRIIPGFMIQGGCPDGTGMGGPGYSIRGEFAANGFNNPIKHTRGVISMARSMNPDSAGSQFFIMHEDAPHLDGQYAAFGRVVEGMDVVDEIANTPSGRNDRPNTPQV
;
A
#
# COMPACT_ATOMS: atom_id res chain seq x y z
N MET A 1 -8.21 -2.11 -13.00
CA MET A 1 -8.56 -1.26 -11.84
C MET A 1 -8.89 -2.13 -10.64
N VAL A 2 -8.46 -1.73 -9.47
CA VAL A 2 -8.73 -2.46 -8.21
C VAL A 2 -9.57 -1.56 -7.32
N VAL A 3 -10.52 -2.16 -6.60
CA VAL A 3 -11.39 -1.43 -5.66
C VAL A 3 -11.18 -2.01 -4.26
N ILE A 4 -10.87 -1.14 -3.30
CA ILE A 4 -10.82 -1.50 -1.88
C ILE A 4 -12.15 -1.06 -1.26
N THR A 5 -12.92 -2.03 -0.75
CA THR A 5 -14.18 -1.75 -0.08
C THR A 5 -13.98 -1.87 1.43
N MET A 6 -14.25 -0.79 2.15
CA MET A 6 -14.12 -0.75 3.59
C MET A 6 -15.35 -1.37 4.27
N GLU A 7 -15.22 -1.71 5.55
CA GLU A 7 -16.30 -2.30 6.34
C GLU A 7 -17.58 -1.43 6.32
N ASN A 8 -17.43 -0.12 6.29
CA ASN A 8 -18.54 0.82 6.24
C ASN A 8 -19.15 0.99 4.84
N GLY A 9 -18.66 0.24 3.85
CA GLY A 9 -19.14 0.28 2.46
C GLY A 9 -18.48 1.34 1.59
N LYS A 10 -17.66 2.22 2.14
CA LYS A 10 -16.93 3.22 1.35
C LYS A 10 -15.83 2.57 0.54
N GLN A 11 -15.53 3.15 -0.62
CA GLN A 11 -14.61 2.53 -1.58
C GLN A 11 -13.45 3.46 -1.96
N ILE A 12 -12.28 2.84 -2.17
CA ILE A 12 -11.10 3.47 -2.73
C ILE A 12 -10.82 2.77 -4.06
N LYS A 13 -10.81 3.51 -5.16
CA LYS A 13 -10.54 2.95 -6.48
C LYS A 13 -9.14 3.28 -6.93
N LEU A 14 -8.42 2.26 -7.38
CA LEU A 14 -7.00 2.34 -7.73
C LEU A 14 -6.81 2.05 -9.22
N GLN A 15 -6.01 2.88 -9.89
CA GLN A 15 -5.51 2.62 -11.23
C GLN A 15 -4.08 2.11 -11.08
N LEU A 16 -3.82 0.87 -11.49
CA LEU A 16 -2.49 0.28 -11.44
C LEU A 16 -1.73 0.58 -12.73
N GLU A 17 -0.40 0.61 -12.64
CA GLU A 17 0.47 0.94 -13.78
C GLU A 17 1.44 -0.20 -14.05
N PRO A 18 0.99 -1.26 -14.77
CA PRO A 18 1.82 -2.43 -15.02
C PRO A 18 3.03 -2.17 -15.91
N ASP A 19 3.00 -1.11 -16.71
CA ASP A 19 4.13 -0.69 -17.52
C ASP A 19 5.28 -0.10 -16.69
N LYS A 20 4.98 0.39 -15.48
CA LYS A 20 5.98 0.98 -14.58
C LYS A 20 6.52 -0.01 -13.55
N ALA A 21 5.70 -0.97 -13.12
CA ALA A 21 6.06 -1.96 -12.12
C ALA A 21 5.35 -3.28 -12.42
N PRO A 22 5.78 -4.00 -13.49
CA PRO A 22 5.02 -5.16 -13.99
C PRO A 22 4.89 -6.30 -13.00
N SER A 23 5.96 -6.68 -12.31
CA SER A 23 5.92 -7.78 -11.35
C SER A 23 5.14 -7.40 -10.10
N THR A 24 5.27 -6.16 -9.66
CA THR A 24 4.55 -5.64 -8.50
C THR A 24 3.04 -5.63 -8.75
N VAL A 25 2.61 -5.12 -9.91
CA VAL A 25 1.20 -5.09 -10.29
C VAL A 25 0.66 -6.50 -10.43
N LYS A 26 1.40 -7.39 -11.09
CA LYS A 26 0.98 -8.79 -11.28
C LYS A 26 0.79 -9.49 -9.93
N ASN A 27 1.71 -9.30 -8.99
CA ASN A 27 1.62 -9.88 -7.66
C ASN A 27 0.41 -9.34 -6.90
N PHE A 28 0.20 -8.02 -6.93
CA PHE A 28 -0.92 -7.39 -6.25
C PHE A 28 -2.26 -7.89 -6.81
N GLU A 29 -2.39 -7.93 -8.13
CA GLU A 29 -3.61 -8.42 -8.78
C GLU A 29 -3.87 -9.90 -8.48
N LYS A 30 -2.81 -10.71 -8.41
CA LYS A 30 -2.92 -12.11 -8.02
C LYS A 30 -3.48 -12.24 -6.62
N LEU A 31 -2.94 -11.49 -5.66
CA LEU A 31 -3.40 -11.54 -4.27
C LEU A 31 -4.85 -11.05 -4.15
N VAL A 32 -5.23 -10.03 -4.90
CA VAL A 32 -6.61 -9.54 -4.95
C VAL A 32 -7.54 -10.63 -5.47
N SER A 33 -7.18 -11.31 -6.57
CA SER A 33 -8.01 -12.36 -7.16
C SER A 33 -8.12 -13.59 -6.27
N GLU A 34 -7.11 -13.86 -5.45
CA GLU A 34 -7.11 -14.94 -4.46
C GLU A 34 -7.83 -14.58 -3.16
N LYS A 35 -8.36 -13.36 -3.08
CA LYS A 35 -9.04 -12.81 -1.89
C LYS A 35 -8.12 -12.73 -0.67
N PHE A 36 -6.81 -12.62 -0.90
CA PHE A 36 -5.82 -12.54 0.17
C PHE A 36 -6.08 -11.33 1.08
N TYR A 37 -6.47 -10.20 0.50
CA TYR A 37 -6.67 -8.95 1.24
C TYR A 37 -8.02 -8.86 1.95
N ASP A 38 -8.96 -9.76 1.67
CA ASP A 38 -10.29 -9.71 2.28
C ASP A 38 -10.17 -9.91 3.79
N GLY A 39 -10.83 -9.04 4.55
CA GLY A 39 -10.81 -9.08 6.02
C GLY A 39 -9.56 -8.48 6.66
N LEU A 40 -8.61 -7.99 5.89
CA LEU A 40 -7.42 -7.35 6.44
C LEU A 40 -7.70 -5.89 6.80
N THR A 41 -6.77 -5.28 7.54
CA THR A 41 -6.94 -3.91 8.05
C THR A 41 -5.83 -3.00 7.56
N PHE A 42 -6.05 -1.69 7.64
CA PHE A 42 -4.97 -0.71 7.60
C PHE A 42 -4.38 -0.63 9.00
N HIS A 43 -3.39 -1.48 9.27
CA HIS A 43 -2.84 -1.69 10.61
C HIS A 43 -1.89 -0.58 11.07
N ARG A 44 -1.46 0.29 10.17
CA ARG A 44 -0.57 1.40 10.46
C ARG A 44 -1.01 2.64 9.69
N ILE A 45 -1.31 3.72 10.43
CA ILE A 45 -1.74 4.98 9.81
C ILE A 45 -0.93 6.13 10.42
N ILE A 46 -0.41 7.01 9.56
CA ILE A 46 0.33 8.20 9.98
C ILE A 46 -0.24 9.39 9.22
N PRO A 47 -1.07 10.23 9.87
CA PRO A 47 -1.61 11.43 9.22
C PRO A 47 -0.48 12.31 8.70
N GLY A 48 -0.67 12.86 7.50
CA GLY A 48 0.36 13.66 6.83
C GLY A 48 1.44 12.83 6.15
N PHE A 49 1.35 11.51 6.18
CA PHE A 49 2.32 10.61 5.56
C PHE A 49 1.62 9.52 4.72
N MET A 50 1.12 8.46 5.35
CA MET A 50 0.55 7.34 4.61
C MET A 50 -0.40 6.50 5.47
N ILE A 51 -1.16 5.61 4.80
CA ILE A 51 -1.86 4.50 5.43
C ILE A 51 -1.29 3.19 4.88
N GLN A 52 -1.08 2.21 5.74
CA GLN A 52 -0.45 0.95 5.37
C GLN A 52 -1.33 -0.24 5.76
N GLY A 53 -1.48 -1.18 4.84
CA GLY A 53 -2.28 -2.39 5.05
C GLY A 53 -1.70 -3.59 4.34
N GLY A 54 -2.48 -4.68 4.30
CA GLY A 54 -2.10 -5.90 3.59
C GLY A 54 -1.29 -6.89 4.40
N CYS A 55 -1.21 -6.71 5.72
CA CYS A 55 -0.57 -7.69 6.61
C CYS A 55 -1.62 -8.72 7.08
N PRO A 56 -1.43 -10.02 6.78
CA PRO A 56 -2.46 -11.02 7.09
C PRO A 56 -2.74 -11.21 8.58
N ASP A 57 -1.78 -10.93 9.45
CA ASP A 57 -1.98 -11.02 10.91
C ASP A 57 -2.15 -9.65 11.58
N GLY A 58 -2.12 -8.56 10.82
CA GLY A 58 -2.34 -7.21 11.33
C GLY A 58 -1.21 -6.65 12.18
N THR A 59 -0.07 -7.32 12.25
CA THR A 59 1.05 -6.92 13.11
C THR A 59 2.11 -6.08 12.40
N GLY A 60 2.11 -6.09 11.07
CA GLY A 60 3.16 -5.49 10.25
C GLY A 60 4.30 -6.47 9.94
N MET A 61 4.25 -7.68 10.49
CA MET A 61 5.31 -8.70 10.33
C MET A 61 4.92 -9.80 9.34
N GLY A 62 3.64 -9.89 8.96
CA GLY A 62 3.14 -10.96 8.11
C GLY A 62 3.24 -10.66 6.62
N GLY A 63 3.07 -11.70 5.81
CA GLY A 63 3.09 -11.61 4.36
C GLY A 63 2.51 -12.87 3.72
N PRO A 64 2.60 -13.00 2.39
CA PRO A 64 1.97 -14.11 1.68
C PRO A 64 2.80 -15.40 1.67
N GLY A 65 3.93 -15.42 2.38
CA GLY A 65 4.82 -16.59 2.42
C GLY A 65 5.94 -16.54 1.38
N TYR A 66 6.03 -15.47 0.61
CA TYR A 66 7.10 -15.23 -0.36
C TYR A 66 7.36 -13.72 -0.48
N SER A 67 8.43 -13.36 -1.17
CA SER A 67 8.72 -11.97 -1.50
C SER A 67 9.02 -11.80 -2.98
N ILE A 68 8.96 -10.56 -3.47
CA ILE A 68 9.20 -10.23 -4.86
C ILE A 68 10.34 -9.24 -4.98
N ARG A 69 10.94 -9.18 -6.18
CA ARG A 69 11.99 -8.19 -6.48
C ARG A 69 11.43 -6.78 -6.40
N GLY A 70 12.16 -5.89 -5.76
CA GLY A 70 11.79 -4.48 -5.65
C GLY A 70 11.98 -3.73 -6.97
N GLU A 71 10.90 -3.21 -7.51
CA GLU A 71 10.89 -2.48 -8.79
C GLU A 71 11.00 -0.98 -8.56
N PHE A 72 12.19 -0.54 -8.14
CA PHE A 72 12.48 0.88 -7.88
C PHE A 72 13.95 1.20 -8.20
N ALA A 73 14.25 2.50 -8.40
CA ALA A 73 15.53 2.94 -8.91
C ALA A 73 16.74 2.49 -8.09
N ALA A 74 16.65 2.55 -6.76
CA ALA A 74 17.76 2.13 -5.88
C ALA A 74 18.08 0.64 -6.01
N ASN A 75 17.17 -0.16 -6.56
CA ASN A 75 17.34 -1.60 -6.80
C ASN A 75 17.61 -1.91 -8.28
N GLY A 76 17.99 -0.91 -9.06
CA GLY A 76 18.35 -1.08 -10.47
C GLY A 76 17.19 -1.20 -11.43
N PHE A 77 15.98 -0.87 -11.02
CA PHE A 77 14.79 -0.92 -11.87
C PHE A 77 14.28 0.49 -12.17
N ASN A 78 14.04 0.80 -13.46
CA ASN A 78 13.57 2.11 -13.87
C ASN A 78 12.07 2.25 -13.59
N ASN A 79 11.74 2.85 -12.45
CA ASN A 79 10.36 3.15 -12.07
C ASN A 79 10.26 4.65 -11.78
N PRO A 80 9.64 5.44 -12.66
CA PRO A 80 9.62 6.90 -12.54
C PRO A 80 8.50 7.44 -11.64
N ILE A 81 7.64 6.61 -11.09
CA ILE A 81 6.50 7.06 -10.28
C ILE A 81 7.01 7.75 -9.01
N LYS A 82 6.53 8.97 -8.78
CA LYS A 82 6.84 9.74 -7.57
C LYS A 82 5.84 9.43 -6.47
N HIS A 83 6.29 9.50 -5.21
CA HIS A 83 5.41 9.26 -4.05
C HIS A 83 4.65 10.54 -3.71
N THR A 84 3.70 10.89 -4.57
CA THR A 84 2.78 12.01 -4.34
C THR A 84 1.47 11.52 -3.73
N ARG A 85 0.67 12.47 -3.24
CA ARG A 85 -0.63 12.15 -2.63
C ARG A 85 -1.45 11.21 -3.51
N GLY A 86 -1.94 10.12 -2.94
CA GLY A 86 -2.77 9.13 -3.63
C GLY A 86 -2.01 7.98 -4.29
N VAL A 87 -0.68 8.03 -4.34
CA VAL A 87 0.11 6.92 -4.93
C VAL A 87 0.11 5.72 -4.00
N ILE A 88 -0.06 4.52 -4.57
CA ILE A 88 0.08 3.25 -3.86
C ILE A 88 1.45 2.64 -4.16
N SER A 89 2.12 2.15 -3.12
CA SER A 89 3.47 1.62 -3.19
C SER A 89 3.60 0.41 -2.27
N MET A 90 4.60 -0.45 -2.53
CA MET A 90 4.82 -1.64 -1.69
C MET A 90 5.66 -1.32 -0.48
N ALA A 91 5.18 -1.74 0.69
CA ALA A 91 5.98 -1.74 1.91
C ALA A 91 6.98 -2.89 1.85
N ARG A 92 8.11 -2.72 2.52
CA ARG A 92 9.18 -3.74 2.60
C ARG A 92 10.01 -3.56 3.85
N SER A 93 10.80 -4.57 4.18
CA SER A 93 11.83 -4.45 5.21
C SER A 93 13.09 -3.81 4.62
N MET A 94 14.22 -3.87 5.33
CA MET A 94 15.49 -3.29 4.86
C MET A 94 15.99 -3.95 3.57
N ASN A 95 15.70 -5.23 3.35
CA ASN A 95 16.06 -5.91 2.12
C ASN A 95 15.20 -5.39 0.95
N PRO A 96 15.82 -4.87 -0.14
CA PRO A 96 15.06 -4.35 -1.28
C PRO A 96 14.12 -5.36 -1.94
N ASP A 97 14.39 -6.64 -1.81
CA ASP A 97 13.59 -7.72 -2.40
C ASP A 97 12.70 -8.43 -1.38
N SER A 98 12.26 -7.70 -0.34
CA SER A 98 11.47 -8.27 0.76
C SER A 98 9.99 -7.95 0.70
N ALA A 99 9.53 -7.22 -0.32
CA ALA A 99 8.10 -6.91 -0.47
C ALA A 99 7.29 -8.18 -0.72
N GLY A 100 6.11 -8.27 -0.14
CA GLY A 100 5.22 -9.41 -0.31
C GLY A 100 3.78 -8.98 -0.55
N SER A 101 3.05 -8.65 0.51
CA SER A 101 1.65 -8.25 0.40
C SER A 101 1.35 -6.87 0.97
N GLN A 102 2.17 -6.36 1.89
CA GLN A 102 1.90 -5.09 2.52
C GLN A 102 2.12 -3.93 1.56
N PHE A 103 1.21 -2.97 1.57
CA PHE A 103 1.27 -1.79 0.72
C PHE A 103 0.91 -0.55 1.55
N PHE A 104 1.24 0.62 1.02
CA PHE A 104 0.81 1.88 1.62
C PHE A 104 0.29 2.83 0.54
N ILE A 105 -0.64 3.69 0.94
CA ILE A 105 -1.22 4.74 0.10
C ILE A 105 -0.80 6.08 0.69
N MET A 106 -0.26 6.96 -0.15
CA MET A 106 0.22 8.25 0.31
C MET A 106 -0.93 9.17 0.71
N HIS A 107 -0.91 9.65 1.95
CA HIS A 107 -1.81 10.69 2.41
C HIS A 107 -1.32 12.08 1.95
N GLU A 108 -0.01 12.30 2.00
CA GLU A 108 0.65 13.51 1.51
C GLU A 108 1.91 13.13 0.73
N ASP A 109 2.49 14.09 0.01
CA ASP A 109 3.71 13.86 -0.76
C ASP A 109 4.88 13.48 0.16
N ALA A 110 5.68 12.49 -0.27
CA ALA A 110 6.87 12.06 0.46
C ALA A 110 8.02 11.82 -0.52
N PRO A 111 8.66 12.88 -1.04
CA PRO A 111 9.70 12.73 -2.06
C PRO A 111 10.91 11.93 -1.59
N HIS A 112 11.15 11.82 -0.29
CA HIS A 112 12.25 11.00 0.24
C HIS A 112 12.05 9.50 -0.03
N LEU A 113 10.84 9.06 -0.40
CA LEU A 113 10.58 7.67 -0.76
C LEU A 113 10.82 7.38 -2.24
N ASP A 114 10.93 8.42 -3.06
CA ASP A 114 11.10 8.25 -4.51
C ASP A 114 12.37 7.47 -4.82
N GLY A 115 12.26 6.47 -5.69
CA GLY A 115 13.37 5.61 -6.04
C GLY A 115 13.78 4.59 -4.98
N GLN A 116 13.09 4.53 -3.83
CA GLN A 116 13.41 3.63 -2.72
C GLN A 116 12.34 2.56 -2.50
N TYR A 117 11.16 2.74 -3.06
CA TYR A 117 10.02 1.83 -2.93
C TYR A 117 9.33 1.66 -4.27
N ALA A 118 8.69 0.50 -4.45
CA ALA A 118 8.02 0.14 -5.70
C ALA A 118 6.61 0.73 -5.75
N ALA A 119 6.49 1.97 -6.18
CA ALA A 119 5.21 2.59 -6.48
C ALA A 119 4.61 1.92 -7.73
N PHE A 120 3.31 1.59 -7.71
CA PHE A 120 2.72 0.81 -8.81
C PHE A 120 1.32 1.27 -9.23
N GLY A 121 0.83 2.37 -8.69
CA GLY A 121 -0.47 2.91 -9.08
C GLY A 121 -0.85 4.13 -8.28
N ARG A 122 -2.13 4.50 -8.39
CA ARG A 122 -2.65 5.68 -7.67
C ARG A 122 -4.14 5.56 -7.44
N VAL A 123 -4.64 6.30 -6.47
CA VAL A 123 -6.07 6.46 -6.20
C VAL A 123 -6.66 7.38 -7.28
N VAL A 124 -7.71 6.91 -7.94
CA VAL A 124 -8.44 7.71 -8.94
C VAL A 124 -9.80 8.15 -8.40
N GLU A 125 -10.31 7.49 -7.36
CA GLU A 125 -11.57 7.84 -6.71
C GLU A 125 -11.53 7.34 -5.26
N GLY A 126 -12.04 8.14 -4.32
CA GLY A 126 -12.08 7.75 -2.91
C GLY A 126 -10.93 8.29 -2.08
N MET A 127 -10.27 9.37 -2.52
CA MET A 127 -9.18 9.99 -1.73
C MET A 127 -9.70 10.52 -0.39
N ASP A 128 -10.96 10.92 -0.32
CA ASP A 128 -11.62 11.31 0.94
C ASP A 128 -11.69 10.16 1.94
N VAL A 129 -11.82 8.92 1.44
CA VAL A 129 -11.80 7.71 2.28
C VAL A 129 -10.40 7.49 2.86
N VAL A 130 -9.36 7.72 2.05
CA VAL A 130 -7.96 7.65 2.52
C VAL A 130 -7.73 8.69 3.62
N ASP A 131 -8.22 9.91 3.43
CA ASP A 131 -8.11 10.98 4.43
C ASP A 131 -8.81 10.60 5.74
N GLU A 132 -10.00 10.02 5.64
CA GLU A 132 -10.76 9.57 6.80
C GLU A 132 -10.01 8.49 7.59
N ILE A 133 -9.43 7.52 6.89
CA ILE A 133 -8.64 6.46 7.51
C ILE A 133 -7.40 7.06 8.19
N ALA A 134 -6.68 7.93 7.49
CA ALA A 134 -5.46 8.54 8.02
C ALA A 134 -5.73 9.36 9.28
N ASN A 135 -6.90 9.96 9.39
CA ASN A 135 -7.29 10.80 10.53
C ASN A 135 -8.00 10.03 11.65
N THR A 136 -8.13 8.69 11.52
CA THR A 136 -8.65 7.85 12.59
C THR A 136 -7.69 7.89 13.77
N PRO A 137 -8.19 8.03 15.03
CA PRO A 137 -7.31 8.01 16.20
C PRO A 137 -6.43 6.76 16.22
N SER A 138 -5.15 6.95 16.50
CA SER A 138 -4.17 5.87 16.53
C SER A 138 -3.48 5.79 17.89
N GLY A 139 -3.03 4.59 18.22
CA GLY A 139 -2.31 4.32 19.45
C GLY A 139 -0.84 4.01 19.20
N ARG A 140 -0.26 3.16 20.05
CA ARG A 140 1.13 2.74 19.96
C ARG A 140 1.43 2.14 18.58
N ASN A 141 2.60 2.45 18.02
CA ASN A 141 3.06 1.98 16.70
C ASN A 141 2.16 2.42 15.55
N ASP A 142 1.48 3.56 15.72
CA ASP A 142 0.62 4.13 14.69
C ASP A 142 -0.54 3.22 14.27
N ARG A 143 -0.97 2.33 15.16
CA ARG A 143 -2.12 1.47 14.92
C ARG A 143 -3.41 2.26 15.17
N PRO A 144 -4.41 2.14 14.27
CA PRO A 144 -5.71 2.74 14.54
C PRO A 144 -6.37 2.07 15.75
N ASN A 145 -7.04 2.87 16.58
CA ASN A 145 -7.77 2.34 17.73
C ASN A 145 -8.98 1.49 17.31
N THR A 146 -9.50 1.77 16.11
CA THR A 146 -10.59 0.99 15.52
C THR A 146 -10.07 0.33 14.26
N PRO A 147 -10.18 -1.00 14.11
CA PRO A 147 -9.73 -1.69 12.90
C PRO A 147 -10.40 -1.14 11.64
N GLN A 148 -9.63 -0.96 10.57
CA GLN A 148 -10.10 -0.51 9.27
C GLN A 148 -10.04 -1.68 8.30
N VAL A 149 -11.18 -2.16 7.88
CA VAL A 149 -11.29 -3.36 7.02
C VAL A 149 -11.70 -2.98 5.61
#